data_4aa8767af2028bf80f56e1beeac71aab
#
_entry.id   4aa8767af2028bf80f56e1beeac71aab
#
_cell.length_a   1.000
_cell.length_b   1.000
_cell.length_c   1.000
_cell.angle_alpha   90.00
_cell.angle_beta   90.00
_cell.angle_gamma   90.00
#
_symmetry.space_group_name_H-M   'P 1'
#
loop_
_entity.id
_entity.type
_entity.pdbx_description
1 polymer ?
#
loop_
_entity_poly.entity_id
_entity_poly.type
_entity_poly.pdbx_seq_one_letter_code
_entity_poly.pdbx_strand_id
1 'polypeptide(L)'
;MIVTKKQTCYTDLISRILTLDIAPGSMLDEKLLSDEYELSRTPLREVFQKLAGEGYLNLQENRGAKVSSMDLPNMRNFFQSAPMIYAAIARLAAENANERQITALKMAQKRFRMASENSETREMAMHNHEFHRIMGDMAGNPYLSPSLNRLLIDHTRMSQMFYKPVNSKERLLVWEACDQHDQMIEAIEKADPATIVELTMEHWELSRGRIEKFVRPDPLDMDLGMQEAGE
;
A
#
# COMPACT_ATOMS: atom_id res chain seq x y z
N MET A 1 14.10 -8.60 23.16
CA MET A 1 13.10 -7.68 23.75
C MET A 1 11.78 -8.44 23.88
N ILE A 2 11.14 -8.40 25.04
CA ILE A 2 9.81 -9.01 25.21
C ILE A 2 8.78 -8.09 24.52
N VAL A 3 8.09 -8.61 23.51
CA VAL A 3 7.03 -7.88 22.82
C VAL A 3 5.84 -7.77 23.78
N THR A 4 5.37 -6.55 24.04
CA THR A 4 4.22 -6.34 24.95
C THR A 4 2.91 -6.62 24.21
N LYS A 5 1.84 -7.00 24.94
CA LYS A 5 0.49 -7.18 24.39
C LYS A 5 0.01 -5.95 23.58
N LYS A 6 0.33 -4.76 24.07
CA LYS A 6 0.06 -3.50 23.38
C LYS A 6 0.77 -3.40 22.03
N GLN A 7 2.03 -3.80 21.97
CA GLN A 7 2.80 -3.81 20.72
C GLN A 7 2.27 -4.87 19.76
N THR A 8 1.91 -6.06 20.25
CA THR A 8 1.28 -7.11 19.45
C THR A 8 -0.03 -6.62 18.83
N CYS A 9 -0.92 -6.03 19.65
CA CYS A 9 -2.18 -5.45 19.17
C CYS A 9 -1.94 -4.39 18.07
N TYR A 10 -1.00 -3.48 18.31
CA TYR A 10 -0.67 -2.43 17.34
C TYR A 10 -0.17 -2.99 16.00
N THR A 11 0.78 -3.91 16.01
CA THR A 11 1.35 -4.48 14.78
C THR A 11 0.37 -5.40 14.04
N ASP A 12 -0.43 -6.16 14.77
CA ASP A 12 -1.44 -7.03 14.18
C ASP A 12 -2.58 -6.24 13.54
N LEU A 13 -3.09 -5.20 14.20
CA LEU A 13 -4.10 -4.32 13.61
C LEU A 13 -3.61 -3.65 12.32
N ILE A 14 -2.36 -3.18 12.28
CA ILE A 14 -1.75 -2.67 11.03
C ILE A 14 -1.79 -3.75 9.94
N SER A 15 -1.30 -4.94 10.25
CA SER A 15 -1.28 -6.05 9.29
C SER A 15 -2.68 -6.35 8.76
N ARG A 16 -3.66 -6.50 9.62
CA ARG A 16 -5.07 -6.82 9.27
C ARG A 16 -5.74 -5.71 8.45
N ILE A 17 -5.39 -4.44 8.71
CA ILE A 17 -5.89 -3.31 7.93
C ILE A 17 -5.25 -3.29 6.53
N LEU A 18 -3.93 -3.48 6.45
CA LEU A 18 -3.20 -3.46 5.18
C LEU A 18 -3.55 -4.64 4.27
N THR A 19 -3.85 -5.81 4.87
CA THR A 19 -4.23 -7.03 4.14
C THR A 19 -5.73 -7.16 3.89
N LEU A 20 -6.52 -6.14 4.27
CA LEU A 20 -7.98 -6.09 4.13
C LEU A 20 -8.74 -7.16 4.95
N ASP A 21 -8.10 -7.79 5.94
CA ASP A 21 -8.79 -8.67 6.91
C ASP A 21 -9.78 -7.85 7.77
N ILE A 22 -9.48 -6.54 7.95
CA ILE A 22 -10.42 -5.57 8.50
C ILE A 22 -10.78 -4.60 7.36
N ALA A 23 -12.03 -4.59 6.98
CA ALA A 23 -12.50 -3.83 5.82
C ALA A 23 -12.34 -2.31 6.00
N PRO A 24 -11.95 -1.55 4.94
CA PRO A 24 -11.97 -0.10 4.97
C PRO A 24 -13.34 0.44 5.38
N GLY A 25 -13.34 1.44 6.25
CA GLY A 25 -14.58 2.06 6.73
C GLY A 25 -15.36 1.27 7.78
N SER A 26 -14.90 0.08 8.21
CA SER A 26 -15.53 -0.66 9.29
C SER A 26 -15.24 -0.07 10.67
N MET A 27 -16.17 -0.23 11.59
CA MET A 27 -15.99 0.12 13.00
C MET A 27 -15.23 -0.98 13.73
N LEU A 28 -14.29 -0.61 14.58
CA LEU A 28 -13.60 -1.55 15.45
C LEU A 28 -14.41 -1.77 16.74
N ASP A 29 -14.62 -3.01 17.10
CA ASP A 29 -15.26 -3.37 18.35
C ASP A 29 -14.24 -3.37 19.49
N GLU A 30 -14.28 -2.31 20.35
CA GLU A 30 -13.35 -2.19 21.48
C GLU A 30 -13.44 -3.37 22.45
N LYS A 31 -14.62 -3.97 22.62
CA LYS A 31 -14.80 -5.08 23.55
C LYS A 31 -14.16 -6.35 23.01
N LEU A 32 -14.45 -6.68 21.75
CA LEU A 32 -13.84 -7.86 21.10
C LEU A 32 -12.32 -7.75 21.08
N LEU A 33 -11.75 -6.60 20.71
CA LEU A 33 -10.30 -6.40 20.67
C LEU A 33 -9.68 -6.37 22.08
N SER A 34 -10.38 -5.85 23.09
CA SER A 34 -9.96 -5.92 24.49
C SER A 34 -9.82 -7.35 24.97
N ASP A 35 -10.80 -8.20 24.63
CA ASP A 35 -10.80 -9.62 24.99
C ASP A 35 -9.73 -10.40 24.17
N GLU A 36 -9.62 -10.14 22.84
CA GLU A 36 -8.67 -10.80 21.93
C GLU A 36 -7.21 -10.57 22.34
N TYR A 37 -6.84 -9.31 22.67
CA TYR A 37 -5.45 -8.98 23.04
C TYR A 37 -5.21 -8.96 24.54
N GLU A 38 -6.21 -9.28 25.34
CA GLU A 38 -6.16 -9.21 26.81
C GLU A 38 -5.64 -7.85 27.31
N LEU A 39 -6.14 -6.78 26.70
CA LEU A 39 -5.85 -5.39 27.05
C LEU A 39 -7.05 -4.74 27.72
N SER A 40 -6.81 -3.98 28.79
CA SER A 40 -7.85 -3.07 29.30
C SER A 40 -8.12 -1.91 28.32
N ARG A 41 -9.24 -1.19 28.55
CA ARG A 41 -9.66 -0.09 27.64
C ARG A 41 -8.61 1.01 27.45
N THR A 42 -7.86 1.36 28.49
CA THR A 42 -6.87 2.45 28.41
C THR A 42 -5.74 2.13 27.43
N PRO A 43 -4.96 1.05 27.56
CA PRO A 43 -3.91 0.70 26.60
C PRO A 43 -4.46 0.43 25.19
N LEU A 44 -5.67 -0.10 25.03
CA LEU A 44 -6.28 -0.30 23.72
C LEU A 44 -6.57 1.07 23.05
N ARG A 45 -7.11 2.04 23.78
CA ARG A 45 -7.35 3.38 23.27
C ARG A 45 -6.05 4.12 22.90
N GLU A 46 -4.97 3.90 23.64
CA GLU A 46 -3.65 4.42 23.27
C GLU A 46 -3.16 3.82 21.92
N VAL A 47 -3.41 2.53 21.66
CA VAL A 47 -3.16 1.92 20.36
C VAL A 47 -4.00 2.58 19.27
N PHE A 48 -5.30 2.81 19.52
CA PHE A 48 -6.17 3.47 18.54
C PHE A 48 -5.75 4.92 18.27
N GLN A 49 -5.35 5.68 19.31
CA GLN A 49 -4.83 7.03 19.12
C GLN A 49 -3.57 7.05 18.27
N LYS A 50 -2.65 6.10 18.50
CA LYS A 50 -1.44 5.98 17.71
C LYS A 50 -1.77 5.64 16.26
N LEU A 51 -2.60 4.62 16.00
CA LEU A 51 -3.05 4.24 14.66
C LEU A 51 -3.81 5.36 13.94
N ALA A 52 -4.56 6.16 14.67
CA ALA A 52 -5.26 7.32 14.10
C ALA A 52 -4.28 8.44 13.74
N GLY A 53 -3.28 8.72 14.58
CA GLY A 53 -2.21 9.66 14.26
C GLY A 53 -1.40 9.28 13.01
N GLU A 54 -1.28 7.99 12.74
CA GLU A 54 -0.61 7.44 11.55
C GLU A 54 -1.55 7.31 10.33
N GLY A 55 -2.86 7.51 10.50
CA GLY A 55 -3.86 7.51 9.41
C GLY A 55 -4.50 6.16 9.09
N TYR A 56 -4.26 5.12 9.89
CA TYR A 56 -4.96 3.83 9.76
C TYR A 56 -6.41 3.90 10.23
N LEU A 57 -6.69 4.72 11.24
CA LEU A 57 -7.99 4.87 11.87
C LEU A 57 -8.47 6.32 11.87
N ASN A 58 -9.78 6.49 11.99
CA ASN A 58 -10.44 7.73 12.30
C ASN A 58 -11.17 7.56 13.65
N LEU A 59 -10.79 8.32 14.68
CA LEU A 59 -11.49 8.32 15.95
C LEU A 59 -12.82 9.04 15.80
N GLN A 60 -13.87 8.43 16.32
CA GLN A 60 -15.21 9.02 16.34
C GLN A 60 -15.59 9.34 17.79
N GLU A 61 -16.03 10.56 18.02
CA GLU A 61 -16.46 10.99 19.34
C GLU A 61 -17.59 10.09 19.85
N ASN A 62 -17.40 9.49 21.03
CA ASN A 62 -18.33 8.56 21.69
C ASN A 62 -18.72 7.28 20.89
N ARG A 63 -18.03 6.97 19.77
CA ARG A 63 -18.34 5.82 18.91
C ARG A 63 -17.15 4.89 18.66
N GLY A 64 -15.98 5.14 19.27
CA GLY A 64 -14.80 4.32 19.10
C GLY A 64 -13.96 4.69 17.88
N ALA A 65 -13.38 3.71 17.20
CA ALA A 65 -12.49 3.91 16.06
C ALA A 65 -13.04 3.25 14.79
N LYS A 66 -12.87 3.93 13.66
CA LYS A 66 -13.25 3.46 12.33
C LYS A 66 -12.01 3.33 11.46
N VAL A 67 -11.87 2.23 10.73
CA VAL A 67 -10.78 2.07 9.75
C VAL A 67 -10.91 3.12 8.65
N SER A 68 -9.80 3.74 8.25
CA SER A 68 -9.80 4.76 7.18
C SER A 68 -10.44 4.21 5.91
N SER A 69 -11.37 4.98 5.31
CA SER A 69 -12.13 4.56 4.14
C SER A 69 -11.30 4.61 2.85
N MET A 70 -11.69 3.80 1.87
CA MET A 70 -11.18 3.82 0.50
C MET A 70 -12.32 4.23 -0.46
N ASP A 71 -13.11 5.24 -0.09
CA ASP A 71 -14.17 5.77 -0.93
C ASP A 71 -13.61 6.55 -2.15
N LEU A 72 -14.48 6.80 -3.13
CA LEU A 72 -14.10 7.47 -4.38
C LEU A 72 -13.39 8.83 -4.18
N PRO A 73 -13.84 9.73 -3.28
CA PRO A 73 -13.13 10.97 -3.01
C PRO A 73 -11.69 10.75 -2.49
N ASN A 74 -11.50 9.81 -1.56
CA ASN A 74 -10.18 9.49 -1.03
C ASN A 74 -9.27 8.90 -2.10
N MET A 75 -9.79 7.98 -2.92
CA MET A 75 -9.03 7.38 -4.01
C MET A 75 -8.64 8.42 -5.07
N ARG A 76 -9.54 9.34 -5.42
CA ARG A 76 -9.21 10.43 -6.33
C ARG A 76 -8.05 11.29 -5.80
N ASN A 77 -8.10 11.70 -4.54
CA ASN A 77 -7.05 12.48 -3.91
C ASN A 77 -5.73 11.70 -3.85
N PHE A 78 -5.79 10.40 -3.58
CA PHE A 78 -4.62 9.52 -3.61
C PHE A 78 -3.96 9.55 -4.99
N PHE A 79 -4.70 9.30 -6.08
CA PHE A 79 -4.15 9.29 -7.44
C PHE A 79 -3.61 10.64 -7.91
N GLN A 80 -4.14 11.74 -7.38
CA GLN A 80 -3.64 13.08 -7.69
C GLN A 80 -2.31 13.39 -6.99
N SER A 81 -2.09 12.90 -5.77
CA SER A 81 -0.93 13.28 -4.95
C SER A 81 0.19 12.23 -4.93
N ALA A 82 -0.15 10.95 -5.03
CA ALA A 82 0.83 9.88 -4.85
C ALA A 82 1.98 9.93 -5.86
N PRO A 83 1.78 10.08 -7.18
CA PRO A 83 2.89 10.07 -8.14
C PRO A 83 3.97 11.10 -7.80
N MET A 84 3.57 12.30 -7.42
CA MET A 84 4.48 13.39 -7.06
C MET A 84 5.29 13.06 -5.79
N ILE A 85 4.65 12.52 -4.77
CA ILE A 85 5.32 12.17 -3.50
C ILE A 85 6.29 11.01 -3.72
N TYR A 86 5.88 9.96 -4.45
CA TYR A 86 6.74 8.82 -4.76
C TYR A 86 7.96 9.23 -5.59
N ALA A 87 7.79 10.09 -6.61
CA ALA A 87 8.90 10.60 -7.41
C ALA A 87 9.89 11.43 -6.58
N ALA A 88 9.38 12.29 -5.68
CA ALA A 88 10.23 13.09 -4.79
C ALA A 88 11.00 12.20 -3.79
N ILE A 89 10.35 11.19 -3.21
CA ILE A 89 10.99 10.21 -2.32
C ILE A 89 12.05 9.41 -3.08
N ALA A 90 11.75 8.91 -4.26
CA ALA A 90 12.68 8.13 -5.09
C ALA A 90 13.94 8.92 -5.43
N ARG A 91 13.76 10.18 -5.84
CA ARG A 91 14.88 11.09 -6.09
C ARG A 91 15.80 11.23 -4.88
N LEU A 92 15.22 11.59 -3.72
CA LEU A 92 15.99 11.77 -2.49
C LEU A 92 16.59 10.45 -1.98
N ALA A 93 15.95 9.32 -2.22
CA ALA A 93 16.50 8.01 -1.89
C ALA A 93 17.80 7.75 -2.66
N ALA A 94 17.85 8.04 -3.97
CA ALA A 94 19.07 7.91 -4.75
C ALA A 94 20.19 8.87 -4.31
N GLU A 95 19.83 10.07 -3.83
CA GLU A 95 20.77 11.07 -3.35
C GLU A 95 21.34 10.76 -1.95
N ASN A 96 20.58 10.08 -1.07
CA ASN A 96 20.86 9.98 0.36
C ASN A 96 21.07 8.56 0.88
N ALA A 97 20.86 7.52 0.06
CA ALA A 97 20.92 6.13 0.49
C ALA A 97 22.32 5.76 1.02
N ASN A 98 22.36 4.91 2.05
CA ASN A 98 23.59 4.28 2.54
C ASN A 98 23.56 2.76 2.28
N GLU A 99 24.74 2.13 2.35
CA GLU A 99 24.91 0.69 2.06
C GLU A 99 23.99 -0.23 2.88
N ARG A 100 23.74 0.11 4.16
CA ARG A 100 22.86 -0.68 5.03
C ARG A 100 21.42 -0.63 4.55
N GLN A 101 20.95 0.55 4.12
CA GLN A 101 19.59 0.74 3.58
C GLN A 101 19.45 0.05 2.22
N ILE A 102 20.45 0.15 1.34
CA ILE A 102 20.47 -0.56 0.05
C ILE A 102 20.38 -2.07 0.27
N THR A 103 21.15 -2.62 1.21
CA THR A 103 21.08 -4.04 1.58
C THR A 103 19.67 -4.42 2.06
N ALA A 104 19.05 -3.61 2.90
CA ALA A 104 17.68 -3.85 3.38
C ALA A 104 16.65 -3.80 2.23
N LEU A 105 16.81 -2.87 1.29
CA LEU A 105 15.96 -2.73 0.11
C LEU A 105 16.05 -3.97 -0.79
N LYS A 106 17.27 -4.46 -1.07
CA LYS A 106 17.51 -5.69 -1.81
C LYS A 106 16.87 -6.92 -1.14
N MET A 107 16.91 -6.97 0.19
CA MET A 107 16.25 -8.05 0.92
C MET A 107 14.72 -7.98 0.81
N ALA A 108 14.13 -6.80 0.88
CA ALA A 108 12.69 -6.61 0.69
C ALA A 108 12.28 -7.03 -0.73
N GLN A 109 13.03 -6.61 -1.74
CA GLN A 109 12.82 -6.98 -3.14
C GLN A 109 12.94 -8.50 -3.35
N LYS A 110 13.94 -9.15 -2.78
CA LYS A 110 14.10 -10.61 -2.87
C LYS A 110 12.85 -11.34 -2.34
N ARG A 111 12.33 -10.89 -1.20
CA ARG A 111 11.10 -11.48 -0.62
C ARG A 111 9.88 -11.23 -1.50
N PHE A 112 9.78 -10.02 -2.07
CA PHE A 112 8.71 -9.69 -3.01
C PHE A 112 8.74 -10.60 -4.24
N ARG A 113 9.91 -10.81 -4.85
CA ARG A 113 10.09 -11.71 -6.00
C ARG A 113 9.73 -13.16 -5.64
N MET A 114 10.18 -13.68 -4.50
CA MET A 114 9.81 -15.02 -4.02
C MET A 114 8.29 -15.17 -3.83
N ALA A 115 7.64 -14.17 -3.23
CA ALA A 115 6.18 -14.16 -3.07
C ALA A 115 5.45 -14.12 -4.42
N SER A 116 6.02 -13.41 -5.42
CA SER A 116 5.50 -13.36 -6.80
C SER A 116 5.58 -14.73 -7.50
N GLU A 117 6.71 -15.42 -7.38
CA GLU A 117 6.91 -16.77 -7.91
C GLU A 117 5.91 -17.77 -7.32
N ASN A 118 5.59 -17.64 -6.04
CA ASN A 118 4.64 -18.47 -5.33
C ASN A 118 3.17 -18.01 -5.47
N SER A 119 2.93 -16.86 -6.13
CA SER A 119 1.58 -16.24 -6.23
C SER A 119 0.95 -15.91 -4.87
N GLU A 120 1.75 -15.53 -3.90
CA GLU A 120 1.35 -15.17 -2.54
C GLU A 120 0.96 -13.69 -2.48
N THR A 121 -0.25 -13.35 -2.89
CA THR A 121 -0.75 -11.97 -3.05
C THR A 121 -0.53 -11.10 -1.80
N ARG A 122 -0.81 -11.64 -0.61
CA ARG A 122 -0.68 -10.94 0.67
C ARG A 122 0.78 -10.57 0.95
N GLU A 123 1.68 -11.54 0.79
CA GLU A 123 3.12 -11.36 1.02
C GLU A 123 3.70 -10.37 0.00
N MET A 124 3.26 -10.45 -1.27
CA MET A 124 3.65 -9.47 -2.28
C MET A 124 3.29 -8.06 -1.86
N ALA A 125 2.04 -7.81 -1.43
CA ALA A 125 1.61 -6.48 -1.01
C ALA A 125 2.39 -5.97 0.22
N MET A 126 2.68 -6.84 1.19
CA MET A 126 3.45 -6.48 2.38
C MET A 126 4.93 -6.22 2.08
N HIS A 127 5.55 -7.00 1.19
CA HIS A 127 6.95 -6.77 0.80
C HIS A 127 7.10 -5.55 -0.12
N ASN A 128 6.11 -5.26 -0.96
CA ASN A 128 6.04 -4.02 -1.71
C ASN A 128 5.89 -2.80 -0.77
N HIS A 129 5.05 -2.91 0.26
CA HIS A 129 4.94 -1.90 1.31
C HIS A 129 6.30 -1.62 1.96
N GLU A 130 7.00 -2.68 2.36
CA GLU A 130 8.32 -2.57 3.00
C GLU A 130 9.37 -1.96 2.05
N PHE A 131 9.35 -2.33 0.76
CA PHE A 131 10.23 -1.75 -0.26
C PHE A 131 10.08 -0.22 -0.32
N HIS A 132 8.88 0.28 -0.51
CA HIS A 132 8.63 1.72 -0.58
C HIS A 132 8.84 2.44 0.76
N ARG A 133 8.57 1.78 1.88
CA ARG A 133 8.86 2.33 3.20
C ARG A 133 10.37 2.54 3.41
N ILE A 134 11.20 1.58 2.99
CA ILE A 134 12.66 1.71 3.04
C ILE A 134 13.13 2.87 2.15
N MET A 135 12.56 3.04 0.96
CA MET A 135 12.85 4.21 0.12
C MET A 135 12.52 5.54 0.84
N GLY A 136 11.42 5.57 1.59
CA GLY A 136 11.07 6.71 2.44
C GLY A 136 12.10 6.99 3.53
N ASP A 137 12.63 5.93 4.16
CA ASP A 137 13.70 6.05 5.16
C ASP A 137 15.02 6.53 4.52
N MET A 138 15.33 6.08 3.28
CA MET A 138 16.50 6.56 2.51
C MET A 138 16.39 8.04 2.19
N ALA A 139 15.22 8.50 1.77
CA ALA A 139 14.98 9.90 1.45
C ALA A 139 15.30 10.84 2.62
N GLY A 140 15.10 10.36 3.87
CA GLY A 140 15.46 11.08 5.09
C GLY A 140 14.77 12.43 5.26
N ASN A 141 13.65 12.67 4.59
CA ASN A 141 12.95 13.95 4.60
C ASN A 141 11.75 13.92 5.57
N PRO A 142 11.83 14.64 6.72
CA PRO A 142 10.79 14.60 7.75
C PRO A 142 9.44 15.21 7.32
N TYR A 143 9.40 15.97 6.23
CA TYR A 143 8.17 16.55 5.67
C TYR A 143 7.50 15.61 4.65
N LEU A 144 8.28 14.83 3.90
CA LEU A 144 7.75 13.89 2.90
C LEU A 144 7.41 12.53 3.51
N SER A 145 8.19 12.05 4.50
CA SER A 145 7.98 10.73 5.11
C SER A 145 6.58 10.51 5.71
N PRO A 146 5.97 11.48 6.42
CA PRO A 146 4.60 11.30 6.89
C PRO A 146 3.58 11.22 5.74
N SER A 147 3.80 11.97 4.66
CA SER A 147 2.94 11.95 3.47
C SER A 147 3.04 10.59 2.76
N LEU A 148 4.26 10.06 2.58
CA LEU A 148 4.46 8.73 2.02
C LEU A 148 3.81 7.65 2.89
N ASN A 149 4.04 7.67 4.21
CA ASN A 149 3.49 6.66 5.12
C ASN A 149 1.95 6.64 5.07
N ARG A 150 1.31 7.81 4.94
CA ARG A 150 -0.13 7.91 4.77
C ARG A 150 -0.58 7.31 3.43
N LEU A 151 0.14 7.58 2.34
CA LEU A 151 -0.15 7.02 1.01
C LEU A 151 0.09 5.51 0.97
N LEU A 152 1.10 5.00 1.65
CA LEU A 152 1.43 3.57 1.70
C LEU A 152 0.29 2.71 2.25
N ILE A 153 -0.56 3.25 3.13
CA ILE A 153 -1.73 2.53 3.64
C ILE A 153 -2.68 2.18 2.49
N ASP A 154 -3.05 3.17 1.68
CA ASP A 154 -3.96 2.97 0.55
C ASP A 154 -3.29 2.22 -0.59
N HIS A 155 -2.02 2.51 -0.89
CA HIS A 155 -1.24 1.78 -1.88
C HIS A 155 -1.20 0.28 -1.58
N THR A 156 -0.89 -0.12 -0.34
CA THR A 156 -0.80 -1.53 0.05
C THR A 156 -2.15 -2.23 -0.04
N ARG A 157 -3.23 -1.57 0.39
CA ARG A 157 -4.60 -2.10 0.28
C ARG A 157 -5.01 -2.31 -1.17
N MET A 158 -4.68 -1.37 -2.08
CA MET A 158 -4.95 -1.50 -3.51
C MET A 158 -4.06 -2.55 -4.18
N SER A 159 -2.83 -2.70 -3.73
CA SER A 159 -1.90 -3.71 -4.25
C SER A 159 -2.42 -5.14 -4.09
N GLN A 160 -3.26 -5.42 -3.09
CA GLN A 160 -3.94 -6.72 -2.96
C GLN A 160 -4.73 -7.08 -4.22
N MET A 161 -5.32 -6.10 -4.90
CA MET A 161 -6.04 -6.33 -6.15
C MET A 161 -5.09 -6.47 -7.33
N PHE A 162 -4.03 -5.67 -7.39
CA PHE A 162 -3.03 -5.73 -8.44
C PHE A 162 -2.28 -7.06 -8.45
N TYR A 163 -1.92 -7.59 -7.30
CA TYR A 163 -1.19 -8.85 -7.14
C TYR A 163 -2.08 -10.10 -7.21
N LYS A 164 -3.36 -9.96 -7.61
CA LYS A 164 -4.26 -11.08 -7.89
C LYS A 164 -4.62 -11.11 -9.38
N PRO A 165 -3.68 -11.47 -10.28
CA PRO A 165 -3.91 -11.48 -11.71
C PRO A 165 -4.97 -12.51 -12.09
N VAL A 166 -5.90 -12.11 -12.96
CA VAL A 166 -6.99 -12.99 -13.46
C VAL A 166 -6.67 -13.58 -14.85
N ASN A 167 -5.60 -13.10 -15.50
CA ASN A 167 -5.18 -13.57 -16.82
C ASN A 167 -3.65 -13.42 -17.02
N SER A 168 -3.14 -13.96 -18.12
CA SER A 168 -1.70 -13.96 -18.44
C SER A 168 -1.14 -12.54 -18.61
N LYS A 169 -1.90 -11.61 -19.19
CA LYS A 169 -1.47 -10.22 -19.40
C LYS A 169 -1.24 -9.51 -18.06
N GLU A 170 -2.16 -9.69 -17.11
CA GLU A 170 -2.03 -9.10 -15.78
C GLU A 170 -0.87 -9.73 -14.99
N ARG A 171 -0.60 -11.03 -15.21
CA ARG A 171 0.57 -11.69 -14.61
C ARG A 171 1.89 -11.10 -15.13
N LEU A 172 1.97 -10.74 -16.40
CA LEU A 172 3.14 -10.07 -16.97
C LEU A 172 3.38 -8.70 -16.30
N LEU A 173 2.34 -7.93 -16.01
CA LEU A 173 2.49 -6.67 -15.28
C LEU A 173 3.06 -6.84 -13.86
N VAL A 174 2.74 -7.95 -13.19
CA VAL A 174 3.33 -8.28 -11.88
C VAL A 174 4.82 -8.58 -12.00
N TRP A 175 5.23 -9.34 -13.05
CA TRP A 175 6.65 -9.59 -13.31
C TRP A 175 7.39 -8.30 -13.68
N GLU A 176 6.79 -7.45 -14.50
CA GLU A 176 7.33 -6.14 -14.84
C GLU A 176 7.53 -5.26 -13.62
N ALA A 177 6.60 -5.29 -12.66
CA ALA A 177 6.77 -4.60 -11.38
C ALA A 177 7.97 -5.12 -10.59
N CYS A 178 8.22 -6.45 -10.59
CA CYS A 178 9.41 -7.02 -9.98
C CYS A 178 10.69 -6.52 -10.64
N ASP A 179 10.73 -6.47 -11.97
CA ASP A 179 11.91 -6.06 -12.72
C ASP A 179 12.19 -4.57 -12.58
N GLN A 180 11.15 -3.74 -12.53
CA GLN A 180 11.30 -2.30 -12.27
C GLN A 180 11.83 -2.02 -10.86
N HIS A 181 11.45 -2.79 -9.85
CA HIS A 181 12.06 -2.68 -8.52
C HIS A 181 13.56 -2.96 -8.53
N ASP A 182 14.01 -3.99 -9.29
CA ASP A 182 15.44 -4.28 -9.42
C ASP A 182 16.17 -3.13 -10.12
N GLN A 183 15.58 -2.56 -11.19
CA GLN A 183 16.12 -1.38 -11.87
C GLN A 183 16.18 -0.14 -10.97
N MET A 184 15.16 0.08 -10.10
CA MET A 184 15.19 1.16 -9.11
C MET A 184 16.33 0.98 -8.11
N ILE A 185 16.60 -0.25 -7.66
CA ILE A 185 17.74 -0.55 -6.78
C ILE A 185 19.05 -0.20 -7.49
N GLU A 186 19.21 -0.59 -8.75
CA GLU A 186 20.42 -0.25 -9.52
C GLU A 186 20.60 1.27 -9.68
N ALA A 187 19.52 2.02 -9.92
CA ALA A 187 19.57 3.48 -10.00
C ALA A 187 19.99 4.11 -8.66
N ILE A 188 19.51 3.57 -7.52
CA ILE A 188 19.92 4.01 -6.19
C ILE A 188 21.42 3.70 -5.97
N GLU A 189 21.90 2.52 -6.33
CA GLU A 189 23.32 2.14 -6.19
C GLU A 189 24.26 3.03 -7.01
N LYS A 190 23.77 3.50 -8.17
CA LYS A 190 24.50 4.42 -9.06
C LYS A 190 24.36 5.88 -8.65
N ALA A 191 23.57 6.18 -7.63
CA ALA A 191 23.17 7.54 -7.24
C ALA A 191 22.62 8.33 -8.44
N ASP A 192 21.69 7.73 -9.21
CA ASP A 192 21.07 8.30 -10.40
C ASP A 192 19.62 8.74 -10.11
N PRO A 193 19.42 10.00 -9.67
CA PRO A 193 18.11 10.51 -9.33
C PRO A 193 17.19 10.74 -10.54
N ALA A 194 17.74 10.89 -11.74
CA ALA A 194 16.91 11.06 -12.95
C ALA A 194 16.27 9.73 -13.35
N THR A 195 17.07 8.69 -13.51
CA THR A 195 16.59 7.35 -13.89
C THR A 195 15.59 6.79 -12.88
N ILE A 196 15.83 6.95 -11.57
CA ILE A 196 14.89 6.40 -10.57
C ILE A 196 13.53 7.13 -10.59
N VAL A 197 13.50 8.43 -10.90
CA VAL A 197 12.23 9.16 -11.04
C VAL A 197 11.45 8.64 -12.25
N GLU A 198 12.09 8.44 -13.39
CA GLU A 198 11.47 7.87 -14.60
C GLU A 198 10.90 6.48 -14.31
N LEU A 199 11.71 5.57 -13.74
CA LEU A 199 11.28 4.22 -13.35
C LEU A 199 10.11 4.25 -12.35
N THR A 200 10.12 5.19 -11.40
CA THR A 200 9.01 5.33 -10.44
C THR A 200 7.71 5.72 -11.12
N MET A 201 7.77 6.62 -12.10
CA MET A 201 6.59 7.02 -12.87
C MET A 201 6.06 5.89 -13.76
N GLU A 202 6.96 5.16 -14.44
CA GLU A 202 6.60 3.98 -15.22
C GLU A 202 5.97 2.89 -14.35
N HIS A 203 6.57 2.62 -13.19
CA HIS A 203 6.05 1.66 -12.22
C HIS A 203 4.64 2.02 -11.72
N TRP A 204 4.39 3.31 -11.53
CA TRP A 204 3.07 3.82 -11.16
C TRP A 204 2.02 3.51 -12.23
N GLU A 205 2.38 3.66 -13.52
CA GLU A 205 1.47 3.40 -14.64
C GLU A 205 1.07 1.92 -14.78
N LEU A 206 1.89 0.95 -14.30
CA LEU A 206 1.55 -0.49 -14.36
C LEU A 206 0.22 -0.83 -13.66
N SER A 207 -0.04 -0.18 -12.54
CA SER A 207 -1.25 -0.44 -11.74
C SER A 207 -2.46 0.40 -12.18
N ARG A 208 -2.25 1.49 -12.93
CA ARG A 208 -3.26 2.49 -13.26
C ARG A 208 -4.50 1.89 -13.93
N GLY A 209 -4.32 1.19 -15.03
CA GLY A 209 -5.46 0.66 -15.80
C GLY A 209 -6.31 -0.36 -15.04
N ARG A 210 -5.75 -0.99 -13.99
CA ARG A 210 -6.47 -1.95 -13.16
C ARG A 210 -7.22 -1.27 -12.02
N ILE A 211 -6.62 -0.26 -11.44
CA ILE A 211 -7.20 0.51 -10.35
C ILE A 211 -8.29 1.45 -10.89
N GLU A 212 -8.12 2.03 -12.07
CA GLU A 212 -9.13 2.84 -12.74
C GLU A 212 -10.44 2.07 -12.98
N LYS A 213 -10.40 0.77 -13.24
CA LYS A 213 -11.60 -0.06 -13.36
C LYS A 213 -12.44 -0.11 -12.08
N PHE A 214 -11.84 0.00 -10.90
CA PHE A 214 -12.57 0.08 -9.64
C PHE A 214 -13.16 1.45 -9.38
N VAL A 215 -12.54 2.50 -9.91
CA VAL A 215 -12.99 3.90 -9.75
C VAL A 215 -13.96 4.29 -10.86
N ARG A 216 -13.85 3.64 -12.01
CA ARG A 216 -14.68 3.85 -13.20
C ARG A 216 -15.19 2.50 -13.69
N PRO A 217 -16.34 2.03 -13.17
CA PRO A 217 -16.95 0.80 -13.68
C PRO A 217 -17.23 0.93 -15.18
N ASP A 218 -17.07 -0.17 -15.91
CA ASP A 218 -17.49 -0.25 -17.30
C ASP A 218 -18.99 0.11 -17.38
N PRO A 219 -19.42 0.82 -18.42
CA PRO A 219 -20.84 1.06 -18.64
C PRO A 219 -21.60 -0.28 -18.61
N LEU A 220 -22.82 -0.27 -18.08
CA LEU A 220 -23.68 -1.44 -18.19
C LEU A 220 -23.79 -1.81 -19.67
N ASP A 221 -23.59 -3.10 -20.00
CA ASP A 221 -23.84 -3.61 -21.33
C ASP A 221 -25.30 -3.31 -21.68
N MET A 222 -25.50 -2.33 -22.53
CA MET A 222 -26.82 -2.01 -23.07
C MET A 222 -27.08 -2.91 -24.29
N ASP A 223 -27.27 -4.21 -24.05
CA ASP A 223 -27.92 -5.06 -25.03
C ASP A 223 -29.39 -4.66 -25.06
N LEU A 224 -29.66 -3.57 -25.80
CA LEU A 224 -31.00 -3.09 -26.10
C LEU A 224 -31.55 -3.98 -27.20
N GLY A 225 -31.71 -5.29 -26.97
CA GLY A 225 -32.31 -6.26 -27.90
C GLY A 225 -33.08 -5.63 -29.04
N MET A 226 -32.37 -5.01 -30.00
CA MET A 226 -32.93 -4.61 -31.28
C MET A 226 -33.09 -5.91 -32.08
N GLN A 227 -34.19 -6.63 -31.83
CA GLN A 227 -34.68 -7.60 -32.80
C GLN A 227 -34.88 -6.82 -34.08
N GLU A 228 -34.06 -7.09 -35.09
CA GLU A 228 -34.33 -6.74 -36.45
C GLU A 228 -35.73 -7.32 -36.78
N ALA A 229 -36.71 -6.44 -37.00
CA ALA A 229 -37.97 -6.82 -37.58
C ALA A 229 -37.65 -7.30 -39.00
N GLY A 230 -37.57 -8.62 -39.16
CA GLY A 230 -37.43 -9.24 -40.45
C GLY A 230 -38.66 -8.90 -41.31
N GLU A 231 -38.38 -8.46 -42.52
CA GLU A 231 -39.32 -8.40 -43.65
C GLU A 231 -39.82 -9.80 -44.06
#